data_70c8e339f2166064c26c7347327f6f69
#
_entry.id   70c8e339f2166064c26c7347327f6f69
#
_cell.length_a   1.000
_cell.length_b   1.000
_cell.length_c   1.000
_cell.angle_alpha   90.00
_cell.angle_beta   90.00
_cell.angle_gamma   90.00
#
_symmetry.space_group_name_H-M   'P 1'
#
loop_
_entity.id
_entity.type
_entity.pdbx_description
1 polymer ?
#
loop_
_entity_poly.entity_id
_entity_poly.type
_entity_poly.pdbx_seq_one_letter_code
_entity_poly.pdbx_strand_id
1 'polypeptide(L)'
;MSTEFTIHRAAIVALNQYVEQVHQVVAKATMREGKVVPALADQEQRILHGYAWIISTSTALKVLLSWAESLQEGGKFRTVEQLSLQIAFGEYLAQVVGGLAMGQNEVVRPADFGLSIQASDLANNSAVAELLNNGNTAETRRALAEQCRDGVFASENLGDDFIDAAREQYHRFTNERIIPHAHQWHLDNALIPDKTVAELAEMG
;
A
#
# COMPACT_ATOMS: atom_id res chain seq x y z
N MET A 1 9.94 19.01 -14.73
CA MET A 1 9.43 18.12 -13.67
C MET A 1 8.92 18.98 -12.54
N SER A 2 7.69 18.79 -12.09
CA SER A 2 7.13 19.52 -10.94
C SER A 2 7.98 19.28 -9.70
N THR A 3 8.24 20.31 -8.90
CA THR A 3 8.95 20.24 -7.61
C THR A 3 8.11 19.51 -6.55
N GLU A 4 6.82 19.35 -6.78
CA GLU A 4 5.81 18.86 -5.84
C GLU A 4 6.08 17.44 -5.30
N PHE A 5 6.62 16.53 -6.14
CA PHE A 5 6.88 15.15 -5.73
C PHE A 5 8.37 14.84 -5.46
N THR A 6 9.23 15.87 -5.34
CA THR A 6 10.68 15.69 -5.19
C THR A 6 11.03 14.84 -3.97
N ILE A 7 10.37 15.08 -2.84
CA ILE A 7 10.59 14.33 -1.59
C ILE A 7 10.17 12.87 -1.76
N HIS A 8 9.00 12.61 -2.34
CA HIS A 8 8.50 11.24 -2.57
C HIS A 8 9.42 10.45 -3.50
N ARG A 9 9.90 11.06 -4.60
CA ARG A 9 10.87 10.43 -5.51
C ARG A 9 12.19 10.10 -4.80
N ALA A 10 12.71 11.03 -4.01
CA ALA A 10 13.93 10.82 -3.24
C ALA A 10 13.78 9.71 -2.20
N ALA A 11 12.63 9.65 -1.52
CA ALA A 11 12.31 8.58 -0.58
C ALA A 11 12.22 7.20 -1.28
N ILE A 12 11.62 7.12 -2.47
CA ILE A 12 11.59 5.89 -3.27
C ILE A 12 13.00 5.43 -3.65
N VAL A 13 13.91 6.34 -4.01
CA VAL A 13 15.31 6.00 -4.30
C VAL A 13 15.98 5.38 -3.08
N ALA A 14 15.85 6.01 -1.90
CA ALA A 14 16.40 5.49 -0.65
C ALA A 14 15.77 4.13 -0.26
N LEU A 15 14.46 4.00 -0.37
CA LEU A 15 13.73 2.75 -0.12
C LEU A 15 14.21 1.62 -1.04
N ASN A 16 14.42 1.89 -2.34
CA ASN A 16 14.91 0.89 -3.28
C ASN A 16 16.30 0.38 -2.91
N GLN A 17 17.19 1.23 -2.40
CA GLN A 17 18.51 0.82 -1.93
C GLN A 17 18.40 -0.14 -0.74
N TYR A 18 17.49 0.14 0.19
CA TYR A 18 17.22 -0.76 1.31
C TYR A 18 16.59 -2.09 0.86
N VAL A 19 15.61 -2.05 -0.03
CA VAL A 19 14.97 -3.26 -0.61
C VAL A 19 16.00 -4.15 -1.29
N GLU A 20 16.97 -3.56 -2.02
CA GLU A 20 18.06 -4.33 -2.64
C GLU A 20 18.93 -5.00 -1.61
N GLN A 21 19.24 -4.36 -0.48
CA GLN A 21 20.00 -4.98 0.61
C GLN A 21 19.24 -6.15 1.24
N VAL A 22 17.93 -6.01 1.46
CA VAL A 22 17.05 -7.12 1.91
C VAL A 22 17.08 -8.26 0.90
N HIS A 23 16.97 -7.97 -0.41
CA HIS A 23 17.05 -8.95 -1.47
C HIS A 23 18.35 -9.74 -1.41
N GLN A 24 19.49 -9.07 -1.24
CA GLN A 24 20.80 -9.72 -1.16
C GLN A 24 20.89 -10.68 0.04
N VAL A 25 20.35 -10.29 1.20
CA VAL A 25 20.30 -11.18 2.37
C VAL A 25 19.48 -12.44 2.08
N VAL A 26 18.27 -12.26 1.54
CA VAL A 26 17.36 -13.37 1.25
C VAL A 26 17.91 -14.26 0.13
N ALA A 27 18.45 -13.68 -0.93
CA ALA A 27 19.07 -14.44 -2.02
C ALA A 27 20.25 -15.28 -1.51
N LYS A 28 21.11 -14.71 -0.65
CA LYS A 28 22.23 -15.45 -0.04
C LYS A 28 21.75 -16.62 0.82
N ALA A 29 20.66 -16.45 1.54
CA ALA A 29 20.09 -17.48 2.40
C ALA A 29 19.43 -18.61 1.59
N THR A 30 18.70 -18.28 0.50
CA THR A 30 17.78 -19.22 -0.17
C THR A 30 18.22 -19.70 -1.56
N MET A 31 19.26 -19.08 -2.16
CA MET A 31 19.68 -19.38 -3.52
C MET A 31 21.08 -20.00 -3.58
N ARG A 32 21.29 -20.82 -4.61
CA ARG A 32 22.61 -21.33 -5.02
C ARG A 32 22.69 -21.29 -6.54
N GLU A 33 23.82 -20.82 -7.09
CA GLU A 33 24.03 -20.70 -8.53
C GLU A 33 22.91 -19.98 -9.29
N GLY A 34 22.36 -18.91 -8.66
CA GLY A 34 21.28 -18.10 -9.25
C GLY A 34 19.87 -18.75 -9.21
N LYS A 35 19.71 -19.90 -8.55
CA LYS A 35 18.43 -20.61 -8.44
C LYS A 35 18.02 -20.76 -6.98
N VAL A 36 16.71 -20.63 -6.73
CA VAL A 36 16.12 -20.91 -5.41
C VAL A 36 16.26 -22.40 -5.10
N VAL A 37 16.74 -22.72 -3.91
CA VAL A 37 16.84 -24.09 -3.39
C VAL A 37 15.63 -24.35 -2.48
N PRO A 38 14.70 -25.25 -2.84
CA PRO A 38 13.46 -25.45 -2.08
C PRO A 38 13.67 -25.71 -0.59
N ALA A 39 14.62 -26.58 -0.24
CA ALA A 39 14.90 -26.90 1.16
C ALA A 39 15.40 -25.68 1.98
N LEU A 40 16.15 -24.77 1.37
CA LEU A 40 16.57 -23.53 2.02
C LEU A 40 15.42 -22.55 2.11
N ALA A 41 14.58 -22.46 1.08
CA ALA A 41 13.38 -21.65 1.10
C ALA A 41 12.42 -22.09 2.22
N ASP A 42 12.26 -23.40 2.41
CA ASP A 42 11.46 -23.97 3.50
C ASP A 42 12.03 -23.65 4.90
N GLN A 43 13.33 -23.60 5.04
CA GLN A 43 13.98 -23.21 6.29
C GLN A 43 13.85 -21.72 6.60
N GLU A 44 13.87 -20.88 5.56
CA GLU A 44 13.92 -19.43 5.64
C GLU A 44 12.60 -18.75 5.29
N GLN A 45 11.47 -19.44 5.49
CA GLN A 45 10.13 -18.96 5.13
C GLN A 45 9.82 -17.56 5.70
N ARG A 46 10.24 -17.29 6.94
CA ARG A 46 9.96 -16.01 7.60
C ARG A 46 10.59 -14.83 6.86
N ILE A 47 11.88 -14.92 6.49
CA ILE A 47 12.54 -13.82 5.78
C ILE A 47 12.09 -13.75 4.32
N LEU A 48 11.73 -14.86 3.69
CA LEU A 48 11.14 -14.88 2.35
C LEU A 48 9.77 -14.17 2.34
N HIS A 49 8.90 -14.52 3.29
CA HIS A 49 7.60 -13.87 3.44
C HIS A 49 7.76 -12.38 3.77
N GLY A 50 8.66 -12.05 4.69
CA GLY A 50 8.98 -10.65 5.02
C GLY A 50 9.49 -9.85 3.82
N TYR A 51 10.37 -10.43 3.00
CA TYR A 51 10.83 -9.81 1.76
C TYR A 51 9.70 -9.57 0.77
N ALA A 52 8.80 -10.55 0.60
CA ALA A 52 7.64 -10.39 -0.28
C ALA A 52 6.77 -9.21 0.15
N TRP A 53 6.55 -9.02 1.44
CA TRP A 53 5.81 -7.87 1.98
C TRP A 53 6.55 -6.54 1.78
N ILE A 54 7.86 -6.50 2.02
CA ILE A 54 8.68 -5.28 1.84
C ILE A 54 8.68 -4.86 0.37
N ILE A 55 8.88 -5.79 -0.58
CA ILE A 55 8.88 -5.46 -2.01
C ILE A 55 7.49 -5.06 -2.50
N SER A 56 6.43 -5.69 -2.00
CA SER A 56 5.04 -5.30 -2.31
C SER A 56 4.74 -3.89 -1.81
N THR A 57 5.15 -3.56 -0.58
CA THR A 57 5.01 -2.21 -0.01
C THR A 57 5.78 -1.17 -0.82
N SER A 58 7.04 -1.46 -1.18
CA SER A 58 7.84 -0.57 -2.04
C SER A 58 7.19 -0.36 -3.40
N THR A 59 6.64 -1.42 -3.99
CA THR A 59 5.94 -1.35 -5.29
C THR A 59 4.66 -0.54 -5.17
N ALA A 60 3.88 -0.74 -4.10
CA ALA A 60 2.67 0.03 -3.85
C ALA A 60 2.94 1.53 -3.74
N LEU A 61 4.00 1.94 -3.03
CA LEU A 61 4.40 3.35 -2.94
C LEU A 61 4.82 3.93 -4.30
N LYS A 62 5.51 3.16 -5.15
CA LYS A 62 5.87 3.59 -6.51
C LYS A 62 4.63 3.79 -7.39
N VAL A 63 3.70 2.84 -7.35
CA VAL A 63 2.44 2.92 -8.10
C VAL A 63 1.61 4.11 -7.61
N LEU A 64 1.52 4.33 -6.30
CA LEU A 64 0.80 5.45 -5.72
C LEU A 64 1.42 6.81 -6.13
N LEU A 65 2.74 6.90 -6.19
CA LEU A 65 3.42 8.09 -6.69
C LEU A 65 3.12 8.33 -8.17
N SER A 66 3.20 7.29 -9.01
CA SER A 66 2.86 7.39 -10.44
C SER A 66 1.40 7.81 -10.67
N TRP A 67 0.48 7.30 -9.86
CA TRP A 67 -0.92 7.73 -9.86
C TRP A 67 -1.07 9.23 -9.53
N ALA A 68 -0.39 9.70 -8.47
CA ALA A 68 -0.43 11.11 -8.09
C ALA A 68 0.17 12.02 -9.19
N GLU A 69 1.27 11.60 -9.82
CA GLU A 69 1.91 12.30 -10.93
C GLU A 69 0.97 12.39 -12.15
N SER A 70 0.29 11.30 -12.50
CA SER A 70 -0.70 11.26 -13.58
C SER A 70 -1.89 12.19 -13.31
N LEU A 71 -2.39 12.22 -12.08
CA LEU A 71 -3.46 13.15 -11.70
C LEU A 71 -3.00 14.60 -11.76
N GLN A 72 -1.77 14.89 -11.38
CA GLN A 72 -1.20 16.23 -11.47
C GLN A 72 -1.07 16.68 -12.92
N GLU A 73 -0.57 15.82 -13.80
CA GLU A 73 -0.48 16.09 -15.24
C GLU A 73 -1.86 16.36 -15.86
N GLY A 74 -2.89 15.64 -15.40
CA GLY A 74 -4.28 15.83 -15.80
C GLY A 74 -5.01 16.99 -15.10
N GLY A 75 -4.35 17.74 -14.21
CA GLY A 75 -4.97 18.84 -13.44
C GLY A 75 -6.04 18.35 -12.46
N LYS A 76 -5.96 17.09 -12.01
CA LYS A 76 -6.94 16.43 -11.12
C LYS A 76 -6.37 16.10 -9.73
N PHE A 77 -5.13 16.47 -9.44
CA PHE A 77 -4.51 16.26 -8.13
C PHE A 77 -5.03 17.31 -7.14
N ARG A 78 -5.87 16.88 -6.20
CA ARG A 78 -6.55 17.72 -5.21
C ARG A 78 -5.98 17.49 -3.81
N THR A 79 -6.47 18.22 -2.83
CA THR A 79 -6.10 18.07 -1.42
C THR A 79 -6.30 16.64 -0.90
N VAL A 80 -7.38 15.96 -1.30
CA VAL A 80 -7.67 14.59 -0.86
C VAL A 80 -6.62 13.60 -1.36
N GLU A 81 -6.17 13.71 -2.60
CA GLU A 81 -5.10 12.88 -3.16
C GLU A 81 -3.75 13.20 -2.50
N GLN A 82 -3.46 14.48 -2.25
CA GLN A 82 -2.24 14.91 -1.57
C GLN A 82 -2.15 14.33 -0.16
N LEU A 83 -3.22 14.43 0.63
CA LEU A 83 -3.29 13.89 1.99
C LEU A 83 -3.16 12.36 1.98
N SER A 84 -3.83 11.69 1.04
CA SER A 84 -3.73 10.23 0.88
C SER A 84 -2.30 9.79 0.57
N LEU A 85 -1.62 10.48 -0.35
CA LEU A 85 -0.23 10.21 -0.69
C LEU A 85 0.71 10.40 0.51
N GLN A 86 0.57 11.53 1.22
CA GLN A 86 1.39 11.84 2.40
C GLN A 86 1.22 10.79 3.50
N ILE A 87 -0.03 10.44 3.83
CA ILE A 87 -0.35 9.46 4.87
C ILE A 87 0.21 8.09 4.50
N ALA A 88 0.01 7.64 3.26
CA ALA A 88 0.50 6.34 2.81
C ALA A 88 2.03 6.25 2.86
N PHE A 89 2.75 7.27 2.40
CA PHE A 89 4.21 7.29 2.49
C PHE A 89 4.70 7.31 3.93
N GLY A 90 4.12 8.16 4.79
CA GLY A 90 4.48 8.23 6.21
C GLY A 90 4.28 6.90 6.92
N GLU A 91 3.11 6.26 6.71
CA GLU A 91 2.77 4.98 7.35
C GLU A 91 3.64 3.83 6.86
N TYR A 92 3.73 3.63 5.55
CA TYR A 92 4.46 2.47 5.01
C TYR A 92 5.96 2.58 5.19
N LEU A 93 6.56 3.77 5.14
CA LEU A 93 7.96 3.96 5.49
C LEU A 93 8.20 3.66 6.97
N ALA A 94 7.30 4.08 7.87
CA ALA A 94 7.39 3.77 9.30
C ALA A 94 7.33 2.25 9.55
N GLN A 95 6.46 1.54 8.84
CA GLN A 95 6.39 0.08 8.93
C GLN A 95 7.67 -0.59 8.40
N VAL A 96 8.22 -0.14 7.29
CA VAL A 96 9.46 -0.71 6.74
C VAL A 96 10.64 -0.56 7.69
N VAL A 97 10.80 0.60 8.33
CA VAL A 97 11.92 0.85 9.26
C VAL A 97 11.68 0.31 10.67
N GLY A 98 10.44 0.20 11.11
CA GLY A 98 10.09 -0.19 12.48
C GLY A 98 9.63 -1.65 12.63
N GLY A 99 8.97 -2.16 11.60
CA GLY A 99 8.39 -3.50 11.56
C GLY A 99 7.11 -3.52 10.75
N LEU A 100 7.08 -4.35 9.71
CA LEU A 100 5.98 -4.50 8.78
C LEU A 100 5.10 -5.68 9.23
N ALA A 101 3.83 -5.41 9.49
CA ALA A 101 2.87 -6.45 9.85
C ALA A 101 2.55 -7.32 8.63
N MET A 102 2.76 -8.63 8.76
CA MET A 102 2.44 -9.64 7.74
C MET A 102 1.13 -10.37 8.05
N GLY A 103 0.65 -10.25 9.26
CA GLY A 103 -0.58 -10.85 9.76
C GLY A 103 -0.88 -10.35 11.17
N GLN A 104 -1.91 -10.90 11.83
CA GLN A 104 -2.32 -10.45 13.18
C GLN A 104 -1.21 -10.59 14.23
N ASN A 105 -0.41 -11.65 14.13
CA ASN A 105 0.62 -11.97 15.12
C ASN A 105 2.03 -12.05 14.52
N GLU A 106 2.20 -11.67 13.26
CA GLU A 106 3.47 -11.79 12.57
C GLU A 106 3.91 -10.42 12.05
N VAL A 107 5.10 -9.99 12.49
CA VAL A 107 5.74 -8.73 12.10
C VAL A 107 7.16 -9.04 11.68
N VAL A 108 7.55 -8.65 10.47
CA VAL A 108 8.95 -8.69 10.03
C VAL A 108 9.64 -7.38 10.39
N ARG A 109 10.83 -7.48 10.95
CA ARG A 109 11.65 -6.33 11.37
C ARG A 109 12.99 -6.31 10.64
N PRO A 110 13.64 -5.15 10.51
CA PRO A 110 15.00 -5.07 9.95
C PRO A 110 16.01 -6.01 10.63
N ALA A 111 15.85 -6.27 11.92
CA ALA A 111 16.68 -7.22 12.67
C ALA A 111 16.56 -8.67 12.17
N ASP A 112 15.40 -9.08 11.65
CA ASP A 112 15.20 -10.41 11.08
C ASP A 112 16.11 -10.66 9.86
N PHE A 113 16.52 -9.59 9.18
CA PHE A 113 17.46 -9.61 8.05
C PHE A 113 18.90 -9.26 8.46
N GLY A 114 19.15 -8.89 9.73
CA GLY A 114 20.44 -8.35 10.18
C GLY A 114 20.73 -6.94 9.65
N LEU A 115 19.70 -6.18 9.25
CA LEU A 115 19.80 -4.88 8.59
C LEU A 115 19.32 -3.69 9.47
N SER A 116 19.44 -3.79 10.79
CA SER A 116 19.00 -2.73 11.72
C SER A 116 19.70 -1.38 11.47
N ILE A 117 21.00 -1.40 11.14
CA ILE A 117 21.78 -0.18 10.84
C ILE A 117 21.28 0.44 9.54
N GLN A 118 21.11 -0.36 8.50
CA GLN A 118 20.64 0.10 7.18
C GLN A 118 19.21 0.66 7.24
N ALA A 119 18.36 0.08 8.08
CA ALA A 119 17.03 0.64 8.34
C ALA A 119 17.10 1.99 9.09
N SER A 120 18.05 2.15 10.00
CA SER A 120 18.33 3.44 10.65
C SER A 120 18.85 4.46 9.65
N ASP A 121 19.74 4.07 8.73
CA ASP A 121 20.22 4.94 7.65
C ASP A 121 19.08 5.37 6.73
N LEU A 122 18.18 4.45 6.38
CA LEU A 122 16.96 4.76 5.63
C LEU A 122 16.10 5.78 6.39
N ALA A 123 15.84 5.56 7.68
CA ALA A 123 15.03 6.47 8.49
C ALA A 123 15.65 7.87 8.61
N ASN A 124 16.99 7.96 8.62
CA ASN A 124 17.75 9.22 8.70
C ASN A 124 17.96 9.89 7.33
N ASN A 125 17.59 9.25 6.21
CA ASN A 125 17.60 9.92 4.92
C ASN A 125 16.64 11.12 4.98
N SER A 126 17.08 12.29 4.52
CA SER A 126 16.33 13.55 4.69
C SER A 126 14.91 13.50 4.14
N ALA A 127 14.71 12.87 2.97
CA ALA A 127 13.39 12.75 2.36
C ALA A 127 12.50 11.75 3.11
N VAL A 128 13.07 10.64 3.58
CA VAL A 128 12.35 9.66 4.38
C VAL A 128 11.99 10.23 5.75
N ALA A 129 12.93 10.89 6.43
CA ALA A 129 12.70 11.53 7.73
C ALA A 129 11.58 12.57 7.67
N GLU A 130 11.54 13.37 6.60
CA GLU A 130 10.46 14.35 6.36
C GLU A 130 9.10 13.66 6.28
N LEU A 131 8.99 12.58 5.51
CA LEU A 131 7.74 11.83 5.36
C LEU A 131 7.35 11.07 6.63
N LEU A 132 8.31 10.52 7.37
CA LEU A 132 8.06 9.90 8.67
C LEU A 132 7.51 10.88 9.70
N ASN A 133 8.03 12.11 9.73
CA ASN A 133 7.64 13.11 10.71
C ASN A 133 6.33 13.82 10.35
N ASN A 134 6.08 14.08 9.06
CA ASN A 134 5.03 14.96 8.60
C ASN A 134 3.97 14.27 7.71
N GLY A 135 4.19 13.02 7.28
CA GLY A 135 3.27 12.31 6.39
C GLY A 135 2.00 11.85 7.10
N ASN A 136 2.13 10.92 8.05
CA ASN A 136 0.99 10.33 8.75
C ASN A 136 0.80 10.90 10.17
N THR A 137 0.51 12.19 10.27
CA THR A 137 0.26 12.88 11.54
C THR A 137 -1.22 12.82 11.93
N ALA A 138 -1.54 13.15 13.18
CA ALA A 138 -2.92 13.31 13.62
C ALA A 138 -3.65 14.42 12.85
N GLU A 139 -2.92 15.46 12.44
CA GLU A 139 -3.44 16.57 11.66
C GLU A 139 -3.78 16.15 10.23
N THR A 140 -2.86 15.49 9.52
CA THR A 140 -3.11 15.00 8.15
C THR A 140 -4.26 14.00 8.10
N ARG A 141 -4.36 13.08 9.10
CA ARG A 141 -5.49 12.15 9.20
C ARG A 141 -6.82 12.85 9.45
N ARG A 142 -6.84 13.88 10.30
CA ARG A 142 -8.04 14.67 10.57
C ARG A 142 -8.48 15.42 9.31
N ALA A 143 -7.56 16.07 8.62
CA ALA A 143 -7.84 16.75 7.37
C ALA A 143 -8.41 15.82 6.30
N LEU A 144 -7.86 14.60 6.15
CA LEU A 144 -8.41 13.60 5.23
C LEU A 144 -9.82 13.15 5.66
N ALA A 145 -10.04 12.91 6.95
CA ALA A 145 -11.35 12.53 7.47
C ALA A 145 -12.41 13.61 7.23
N GLU A 146 -12.04 14.89 7.30
CA GLU A 146 -12.92 16.01 6.97
C GLU A 146 -13.30 16.02 5.49
N GLN A 147 -12.34 15.78 4.57
CA GLN A 147 -12.66 15.61 3.15
C GLN A 147 -13.67 14.47 2.93
N CYS A 148 -13.43 13.31 3.52
CA CYS A 148 -14.34 12.16 3.40
C CYS A 148 -15.74 12.44 3.98
N ARG A 149 -15.82 13.12 5.13
CA ARG A 149 -17.09 13.54 5.74
C ARG A 149 -17.89 14.46 4.81
N ASP A 150 -17.18 15.33 4.08
CA ASP A 150 -17.80 16.27 3.13
C ASP A 150 -18.10 15.63 1.76
N GLY A 151 -17.94 14.28 1.65
CA GLY A 151 -18.21 13.51 0.44
C GLY A 151 -17.09 13.58 -0.62
N VAL A 152 -15.92 14.11 -0.27
CA VAL A 152 -14.79 14.22 -1.20
C VAL A 152 -13.88 13.03 -1.00
N PHE A 153 -13.80 12.18 -2.01
CA PHE A 153 -12.95 10.98 -2.03
C PHE A 153 -11.87 11.09 -3.11
N ALA A 154 -10.75 10.39 -2.91
CA ALA A 154 -9.69 10.32 -3.89
C ALA A 154 -10.16 9.65 -5.19
N SER A 155 -9.52 10.03 -6.31
CA SER A 155 -9.83 9.45 -7.61
C SER A 155 -9.46 7.98 -7.67
N GLU A 156 -10.40 7.15 -8.09
CA GLU A 156 -10.21 5.71 -8.31
C GLU A 156 -9.86 5.37 -9.78
N ASN A 157 -9.84 6.39 -10.66
CA ASN A 157 -9.56 6.19 -12.08
C ASN A 157 -8.12 5.72 -12.29
N LEU A 158 -7.96 4.60 -13.00
CA LEU A 158 -6.67 3.99 -13.32
C LEU A 158 -6.17 4.34 -14.72
N GLY A 159 -6.96 5.09 -15.50
CA GLY A 159 -6.62 5.44 -16.89
C GLY A 159 -6.82 4.30 -17.88
N ASP A 160 -7.58 3.26 -17.51
CA ASP A 160 -7.98 2.15 -18.37
C ASP A 160 -9.52 2.11 -18.43
N ASP A 161 -10.06 2.45 -19.60
CA ASP A 161 -11.51 2.59 -19.79
C ASP A 161 -12.28 1.29 -19.51
N PHE A 162 -11.67 0.13 -19.79
CA PHE A 162 -12.29 -1.17 -19.53
C PHE A 162 -12.37 -1.45 -18.00
N ILE A 163 -11.27 -1.24 -17.30
CA ILE A 163 -11.23 -1.43 -15.83
C ILE A 163 -12.15 -0.43 -15.14
N ASP A 164 -12.15 0.83 -15.59
CA ASP A 164 -13.00 1.88 -15.05
C ASP A 164 -14.48 1.58 -15.26
N ALA A 165 -14.89 1.07 -16.44
CA ALA A 165 -16.24 0.63 -16.72
C ALA A 165 -16.66 -0.58 -15.86
N ALA A 166 -15.77 -1.56 -15.70
CA ALA A 166 -16.04 -2.71 -14.83
C ALA A 166 -16.24 -2.26 -13.38
N ARG A 167 -15.37 -1.40 -12.85
CA ARG A 167 -15.51 -0.85 -11.50
C ARG A 167 -16.84 -0.10 -11.32
N GLU A 168 -17.24 0.72 -12.28
CA GLU A 168 -18.51 1.46 -12.22
C GLU A 168 -19.71 0.49 -12.18
N GLN A 169 -19.66 -0.62 -12.91
CA GLN A 169 -20.69 -1.65 -12.88
C GLN A 169 -20.77 -2.31 -11.49
N TYR A 170 -19.64 -2.66 -10.87
CA TYR A 170 -19.62 -3.21 -9.51
C TYR A 170 -20.08 -2.19 -8.45
N HIS A 171 -19.73 -0.92 -8.58
CA HIS A 171 -20.23 0.14 -7.71
C HIS A 171 -21.75 0.27 -7.80
N ARG A 172 -22.32 0.26 -9.01
CA ARG A 172 -23.77 0.31 -9.21
C ARG A 172 -24.44 -0.88 -8.54
N PHE A 173 -23.96 -2.09 -8.78
CA PHE A 173 -24.48 -3.30 -8.14
C PHE A 173 -24.43 -3.19 -6.60
N THR A 174 -23.30 -2.77 -6.05
CA THR A 174 -23.12 -2.61 -4.61
C THR A 174 -24.10 -1.59 -4.02
N ASN A 175 -24.25 -0.43 -4.67
CA ASN A 175 -25.13 0.63 -4.23
C ASN A 175 -26.62 0.22 -4.28
N GLU A 176 -27.02 -0.57 -5.27
CA GLU A 176 -28.40 -0.98 -5.47
C GLU A 176 -28.79 -2.24 -4.70
N ARG A 177 -27.86 -3.21 -4.55
CA ARG A 177 -28.16 -4.57 -4.07
C ARG A 177 -27.59 -4.86 -2.69
N ILE A 178 -26.51 -4.22 -2.28
CA ILE A 178 -25.79 -4.54 -1.03
C ILE A 178 -25.99 -3.46 0.02
N ILE A 179 -25.61 -2.23 -0.26
CA ILE A 179 -25.60 -1.13 0.73
C ILE A 179 -26.95 -0.94 1.42
N PRO A 180 -28.12 -0.97 0.73
CA PRO A 180 -29.42 -0.77 1.38
C PRO A 180 -29.76 -1.83 2.43
N HIS A 181 -29.12 -3.00 2.38
CA HIS A 181 -29.44 -4.14 3.22
C HIS A 181 -28.31 -4.55 4.16
N ALA A 182 -27.07 -4.20 3.87
CA ALA A 182 -25.87 -4.70 4.57
C ALA A 182 -25.93 -4.45 6.09
N HIS A 183 -26.40 -3.27 6.52
CA HIS A 183 -26.52 -2.95 7.92
C HIS A 183 -27.53 -3.86 8.64
N GLN A 184 -28.69 -4.11 8.03
CA GLN A 184 -29.71 -4.97 8.62
C GLN A 184 -29.23 -6.42 8.67
N TRP A 185 -28.58 -6.95 7.61
CA TRP A 185 -27.98 -8.28 7.64
C TRP A 185 -26.97 -8.43 8.79
N HIS A 186 -26.18 -7.41 9.03
CA HIS A 186 -25.23 -7.41 10.15
C HIS A 186 -25.95 -7.46 11.51
N LEU A 187 -26.98 -6.63 11.73
CA LEU A 187 -27.76 -6.62 12.97
C LEU A 187 -28.47 -7.94 13.25
N ASP A 188 -28.98 -8.59 12.20
CA ASP A 188 -29.69 -9.86 12.27
C ASP A 188 -28.75 -11.07 12.33
N ASN A 189 -27.42 -10.85 12.29
CA ASN A 189 -26.41 -11.90 12.13
C ASN A 189 -26.74 -12.85 10.95
N ALA A 190 -27.29 -12.29 9.88
CA ALA A 190 -27.69 -13.03 8.68
C ALA A 190 -26.52 -13.17 7.70
N LEU A 191 -26.57 -14.26 6.92
CA LEU A 191 -25.67 -14.41 5.77
C LEU A 191 -26.17 -13.53 4.61
N ILE A 192 -25.25 -13.21 3.70
CA ILE A 192 -25.61 -12.57 2.43
C ILE A 192 -26.53 -13.54 1.67
N PRO A 193 -27.70 -13.09 1.16
CA PRO A 193 -28.64 -13.94 0.46
C PRO A 193 -27.99 -14.60 -0.78
N ASP A 194 -28.25 -15.90 -0.98
CA ASP A 194 -27.76 -16.67 -2.15
C ASP A 194 -28.10 -16.00 -3.49
N LYS A 195 -29.27 -15.33 -3.56
CA LYS A 195 -29.69 -14.55 -4.72
C LYS A 195 -28.69 -13.43 -5.04
N THR A 196 -28.22 -12.69 -4.02
CA THR A 196 -27.24 -11.62 -4.22
C THR A 196 -25.90 -12.16 -4.72
N VAL A 197 -25.50 -13.33 -4.20
CA VAL A 197 -24.28 -14.02 -4.66
C VAL A 197 -24.43 -14.48 -6.10
N ALA A 198 -25.58 -15.05 -6.47
CA ALA A 198 -25.87 -15.47 -7.84
C ALA A 198 -25.88 -14.29 -8.83
N GLU A 199 -26.55 -13.17 -8.47
CA GLU A 199 -26.56 -11.95 -9.28
C GLU A 199 -25.14 -11.38 -9.49
N LEU A 200 -24.27 -11.45 -8.45
CA LEU A 200 -22.87 -11.04 -8.58
C LEU A 200 -22.08 -11.96 -9.53
N ALA A 201 -22.32 -13.28 -9.45
CA ALA A 201 -21.66 -14.25 -10.32
C ALA A 201 -22.09 -14.11 -11.81
N GLU A 202 -23.31 -13.62 -12.09
CA GLU A 202 -23.77 -13.34 -13.46
C GLU A 202 -23.08 -12.14 -14.09
N MET A 203 -22.41 -11.30 -13.30
CA MET A 203 -21.67 -10.14 -13.80
C MET A 203 -20.29 -10.48 -14.37
N GLY A 204 -19.78 -11.70 -14.16
CA GLY A 204 -18.50 -12.21 -14.64
C GLY A 204 -17.48 -12.44 -13.53
#